data_88b859f1ed625e87eeeacb9204b4a086
#
_entry.id   88b859f1ed625e87eeeacb9204b4a086
#
_cell.length_a   1.000
_cell.length_b   1.000
_cell.length_c   1.000
_cell.angle_alpha   90.00
_cell.angle_beta   90.00
_cell.angle_gamma   90.00
#
_symmetry.space_group_name_H-M   'P 1'
#
loop_
_entity.id
_entity.type
_entity.pdbx_description
1 polymer ?
#
loop_
_entity_poly.entity_id
_entity_poly.type
_entity_poly.pdbx_seq_one_letter_code
_entity_poly.pdbx_strand_id
1 'polypeptide(L)'
;MIASQHTEDELKFRGRNPAALRFGTSGLRGLVEDMTDLEVYVNAAGFLEFLMDRQQIKVGDMVCLSGDLRPSTNSPDRSIMRAVVRAIHDTGLVTCYLGRLPTPALTYFAVKRHQASIMVTGSHIPFDRNGIKFNRPQGEILKSDESAILSSVLQVRQIQYAMGEDQSIFDDEGWLKPESVPELPD
;
A
#
# COMPACT_ATOMS: atom_id res chain seq x y z
N MET A 1 -6.56 14.39 -28.73
CA MET A 1 -7.02 14.80 -27.39
C MET A 1 -5.82 14.72 -26.48
N ILE A 2 -5.31 15.85 -26.02
CA ILE A 2 -4.14 15.93 -25.13
C ILE A 2 -4.70 15.64 -23.74
N ALA A 3 -4.40 14.45 -23.18
CA ALA A 3 -4.64 14.18 -21.77
C ALA A 3 -3.79 15.16 -20.97
N SER A 4 -4.43 16.09 -20.26
CA SER A 4 -3.75 17.00 -19.34
C SER A 4 -3.06 16.12 -18.28
N GLN A 5 -1.75 16.10 -18.31
CA GLN A 5 -0.94 15.56 -17.22
C GLN A 5 -1.14 16.51 -16.01
N HIS A 6 -2.11 16.18 -15.16
CA HIS A 6 -2.15 16.78 -13.83
C HIS A 6 -0.92 16.29 -13.08
N THR A 7 -0.07 17.20 -12.67
CA THR A 7 1.06 16.89 -11.80
C THR A 7 0.54 16.54 -10.41
N GLU A 8 1.26 15.71 -9.64
CA GLU A 8 0.87 15.31 -8.27
C GLU A 8 0.52 16.50 -7.37
N ASP A 9 1.14 17.65 -7.61
CA ASP A 9 0.93 18.90 -6.86
C ASP A 9 -0.48 19.53 -7.05
N GLU A 10 -1.26 19.11 -8.04
CA GLU A 10 -2.61 19.63 -8.32
C GLU A 10 -3.75 18.76 -7.77
N LEU A 11 -3.44 17.53 -7.35
CA LEU A 11 -4.43 16.59 -6.85
C LEU A 11 -4.71 16.84 -5.36
N LYS A 12 -5.96 17.11 -5.03
CA LYS A 12 -6.42 17.30 -3.64
C LYS A 12 -7.53 16.32 -3.30
N PHE A 13 -7.40 15.63 -2.19
CA PHE A 13 -8.48 14.86 -1.60
C PHE A 13 -9.30 15.76 -0.70
N ARG A 14 -10.53 16.11 -1.14
CA ARG A 14 -11.45 16.99 -0.40
C ARG A 14 -10.79 18.29 0.11
N GLY A 15 -9.96 18.89 -0.77
CA GLY A 15 -9.25 20.15 -0.47
C GLY A 15 -7.92 19.97 0.26
N ARG A 16 -7.54 18.75 0.66
CA ARG A 16 -6.25 18.44 1.30
C ARG A 16 -5.20 18.00 0.26
N ASN A 17 -3.95 18.37 0.49
CA ASN A 17 -2.85 17.87 -0.33
C ASN A 17 -2.55 16.41 0.03
N PRO A 18 -2.06 15.60 -0.93
CA PRO A 18 -1.55 14.27 -0.64
C PRO A 18 -0.45 14.32 0.42
N ALA A 19 -0.38 13.29 1.27
CA ALA A 19 0.72 13.15 2.20
C ALA A 19 2.04 12.94 1.43
N ALA A 20 3.11 13.60 1.88
CA ALA A 20 4.43 13.52 1.26
C ALA A 20 5.15 12.20 1.61
N LEU A 21 4.55 11.06 1.30
CA LEU A 21 5.20 9.76 1.45
C LEU A 21 6.26 9.61 0.36
N ARG A 22 7.50 9.38 0.77
CA ARG A 22 8.62 9.24 -0.17
C ARG A 22 8.90 7.77 -0.46
N PHE A 23 9.01 7.46 -1.73
CA PHE A 23 9.46 6.17 -2.19
C PHE A 23 10.98 6.06 -1.99
N GLY A 24 11.41 5.08 -1.20
CA GLY A 24 12.82 4.76 -0.96
C GLY A 24 13.30 3.59 -1.81
N THR A 25 14.43 2.99 -1.44
CA THR A 25 15.09 1.92 -2.21
C THR A 25 14.20 0.69 -2.43
N SER A 26 13.29 0.37 -1.50
CA SER A 26 12.46 -0.85 -1.56
C SER A 26 11.02 -0.63 -1.08
N GLY A 27 10.54 0.62 -1.01
CA GLY A 27 9.19 0.93 -0.56
C GLY A 27 9.05 2.34 0.01
N LEU A 28 7.99 2.57 0.76
CA LEU A 28 7.62 3.86 1.31
C LEU A 28 8.12 4.05 2.73
N ARG A 29 8.34 5.33 3.11
CA ARG A 29 8.55 5.75 4.50
C ARG A 29 7.90 7.11 4.73
N GLY A 30 7.28 7.27 5.91
CA GLY A 30 6.66 8.53 6.31
C GLY A 30 6.52 8.64 7.82
N LEU A 31 6.04 9.81 8.27
CA LEU A 31 5.50 9.94 9.61
C LEU A 31 4.23 9.10 9.71
N VAL A 32 3.97 8.54 10.88
CA VAL A 32 2.75 7.72 11.10
C VAL A 32 1.48 8.56 10.87
N GLU A 33 1.52 9.84 11.19
CA GLU A 33 0.40 10.77 10.97
C GLU A 33 0.12 11.03 9.48
N ASP A 34 1.16 10.96 8.62
CA ASP A 34 1.02 11.11 7.17
C ASP A 34 0.59 9.80 6.47
N MET A 35 0.74 8.66 7.16
CA MET A 35 0.36 7.35 6.65
C MET A 35 -1.13 7.08 6.92
N THR A 36 -2.00 7.93 6.39
CA THR A 36 -3.44 7.69 6.43
C THR A 36 -3.80 6.42 5.68
N ASP A 37 -4.96 5.82 5.96
CA ASP A 37 -5.41 4.61 5.26
C ASP A 37 -5.50 4.83 3.75
N LEU A 38 -5.93 6.02 3.32
CA LEU A 38 -5.97 6.41 1.91
C LEU A 38 -4.59 6.38 1.26
N GLU A 39 -3.58 7.01 1.91
CA GLU A 39 -2.22 7.04 1.35
C GLU A 39 -1.56 5.66 1.35
N VAL A 40 -1.79 4.86 2.39
CA VAL A 40 -1.35 3.47 2.43
C VAL A 40 -2.02 2.65 1.32
N TYR A 41 -3.34 2.80 1.18
CA TYR A 41 -4.14 2.11 0.18
C TYR A 41 -3.68 2.42 -1.24
N VAL A 42 -3.58 3.71 -1.61
CA VAL A 42 -3.22 4.08 -3.00
C VAL A 42 -1.83 3.59 -3.38
N ASN A 43 -0.90 3.59 -2.43
CA ASN A 43 0.45 3.09 -2.68
C ASN A 43 0.51 1.55 -2.77
N ALA A 44 -0.24 0.84 -1.91
CA ALA A 44 -0.31 -0.62 -1.97
C ALA A 44 -1.05 -1.08 -3.23
N ALA A 45 -2.22 -0.52 -3.54
CA ALA A 45 -2.97 -0.84 -4.74
C ALA A 45 -2.18 -0.51 -6.01
N GLY A 46 -1.54 0.66 -6.08
CA GLY A 46 -0.71 1.04 -7.23
C GLY A 46 0.47 0.09 -7.46
N PHE A 47 1.10 -0.42 -6.40
CA PHE A 47 2.11 -1.47 -6.53
C PHE A 47 1.52 -2.78 -7.08
N LEU A 48 0.35 -3.20 -6.61
CA LEU A 48 -0.30 -4.42 -7.07
C LEU A 48 -0.77 -4.31 -8.52
N GLU A 49 -1.36 -3.18 -8.92
CA GLU A 49 -1.72 -2.87 -10.30
C GLU A 49 -0.49 -2.91 -11.21
N PHE A 50 0.63 -2.28 -10.80
CA PHE A 50 1.90 -2.39 -11.53
C PHE A 50 2.31 -3.84 -11.79
N LEU A 51 2.19 -4.73 -10.79
CA LEU A 51 2.53 -6.15 -10.96
C LEU A 51 1.56 -6.86 -11.90
N MET A 52 0.26 -6.53 -11.85
CA MET A 52 -0.75 -7.09 -12.75
C MET A 52 -0.53 -6.63 -14.21
N ASP A 53 -0.26 -5.37 -14.43
CA ASP A 53 0.06 -4.81 -15.75
C ASP A 53 1.29 -5.48 -16.39
N ARG A 54 2.25 -5.87 -15.54
CA ARG A 54 3.44 -6.64 -15.96
C ARG A 54 3.21 -8.14 -16.03
N GLN A 55 1.97 -8.61 -15.81
CA GLN A 55 1.61 -10.04 -15.79
C GLN A 55 2.46 -10.87 -14.80
N GLN A 56 2.96 -10.25 -13.74
CA GLN A 56 3.71 -10.93 -12.69
C GLN A 56 2.80 -11.59 -11.67
N ILE A 57 1.60 -11.05 -11.50
CA ILE A 57 0.50 -11.61 -10.71
C ILE A 57 -0.82 -11.41 -11.47
N LYS A 58 -1.86 -12.11 -11.06
CA LYS A 58 -3.22 -12.02 -11.61
C LYS A 58 -4.27 -12.11 -10.52
N VAL A 59 -5.49 -11.71 -10.82
CA VAL A 59 -6.65 -11.85 -9.92
C VAL A 59 -6.73 -13.27 -9.36
N GLY A 60 -6.93 -13.37 -8.06
CA GLY A 60 -6.96 -14.62 -7.29
C GLY A 60 -5.60 -15.08 -6.76
N ASP A 61 -4.50 -14.48 -7.19
CA ASP A 61 -3.18 -14.82 -6.64
C ASP A 61 -3.03 -14.34 -5.19
N MET A 62 -2.16 -15.01 -4.43
CA MET A 62 -1.87 -14.66 -3.05
C MET A 62 -0.78 -13.60 -2.96
N VAL A 63 -0.96 -12.64 -2.05
CA VAL A 63 0.05 -11.67 -1.62
C VAL A 63 0.42 -11.95 -0.18
N CYS A 64 1.68 -12.26 0.08
CA CYS A 64 2.18 -12.48 1.43
C CYS A 64 2.28 -11.16 2.19
N LEU A 65 1.70 -11.09 3.38
CA LEU A 65 1.70 -9.91 4.23
C LEU A 65 2.29 -10.22 5.60
N SER A 66 3.13 -9.34 6.09
CA SER A 66 3.68 -9.40 7.45
C SER A 66 3.95 -8.01 7.99
N GLY A 67 4.11 -7.89 9.29
CA GLY A 67 4.42 -6.61 9.94
C GLY A 67 5.33 -6.75 11.14
N ASP A 68 5.89 -5.62 11.58
CA ASP A 68 6.68 -5.53 12.81
C ASP A 68 5.77 -5.31 14.04
N LEU A 69 6.40 -5.10 15.20
CA LEU A 69 5.73 -4.95 16.49
C LEU A 69 5.32 -3.49 16.81
N ARG A 70 5.46 -2.56 15.88
CA ARG A 70 5.09 -1.17 16.12
C ARG A 70 3.59 -1.03 16.31
N PRO A 71 3.11 -0.19 17.25
CA PRO A 71 1.67 0.06 17.40
C PRO A 71 1.01 0.51 16.10
N SER A 72 1.67 1.40 15.32
CA SER A 72 1.15 1.88 14.04
C SER A 72 1.04 0.81 12.96
N THR A 73 1.76 -0.30 13.09
CA THR A 73 1.67 -1.43 12.15
C THR A 73 0.35 -2.15 12.27
N ASN A 74 -0.06 -2.48 13.50
CA ASN A 74 -1.32 -3.18 13.77
C ASN A 74 -1.85 -2.84 15.17
N SER A 75 -2.63 -1.77 15.29
CA SER A 75 -3.35 -1.36 16.49
C SER A 75 -4.86 -1.51 16.27
N PRO A 76 -5.66 -1.73 17.33
CA PRO A 76 -7.13 -1.73 17.22
C PRO A 76 -7.70 -0.45 16.60
N ASP A 77 -7.14 0.70 16.97
CA ASP A 77 -7.66 2.02 16.58
C ASP A 77 -7.18 2.45 15.19
N ARG A 78 -5.92 2.14 14.85
CA ARG A 78 -5.30 2.50 13.57
C ARG A 78 -4.31 1.42 13.15
N SER A 79 -4.44 0.93 11.92
CA SER A 79 -3.61 -0.17 11.45
C SER A 79 -3.26 0.01 9.98
N ILE A 80 -2.00 0.36 9.72
CA ILE A 80 -1.46 0.41 8.36
C ILE A 80 -1.72 -0.92 7.63
N MET A 81 -1.68 -2.05 8.34
CA MET A 81 -1.94 -3.36 7.75
C MET A 81 -3.36 -3.51 7.20
N ARG A 82 -4.38 -2.93 7.87
CA ARG A 82 -5.77 -3.00 7.38
C ARG A 82 -5.94 -2.30 6.04
N ALA A 83 -5.33 -1.13 5.88
CA ALA A 83 -5.35 -0.43 4.59
C ALA A 83 -4.64 -1.24 3.48
N VAL A 84 -3.54 -1.93 3.81
CA VAL A 84 -2.87 -2.85 2.88
C VAL A 84 -3.77 -4.04 2.53
N VAL A 85 -4.42 -4.68 3.53
CA VAL A 85 -5.36 -5.79 3.29
C VAL A 85 -6.51 -5.33 2.42
N ARG A 86 -7.06 -4.14 2.68
CA ARG A 86 -8.11 -3.57 1.85
C ARG A 86 -7.67 -3.39 0.40
N ALA A 87 -6.48 -2.86 0.16
CA ALA A 87 -5.92 -2.71 -1.18
C ALA A 87 -5.74 -4.07 -1.89
N ILE A 88 -5.25 -5.10 -1.18
CA ILE A 88 -5.12 -6.45 -1.73
C ILE A 88 -6.49 -7.00 -2.16
N HIS A 89 -7.52 -6.85 -1.33
CA HIS A 89 -8.85 -7.37 -1.63
C HIS A 89 -9.51 -6.62 -2.80
N ASP A 90 -9.42 -5.29 -2.83
CA ASP A 90 -10.05 -4.48 -3.87
C ASP A 90 -9.39 -4.67 -5.24
N THR A 91 -8.12 -5.08 -5.28
CA THR A 91 -7.43 -5.50 -6.51
C THR A 91 -7.74 -6.95 -6.92
N GLY A 92 -8.63 -7.64 -6.20
CA GLY A 92 -9.05 -9.01 -6.50
C GLY A 92 -8.02 -10.08 -6.12
N LEU A 93 -7.07 -9.73 -5.26
CA LEU A 93 -6.02 -10.62 -4.76
C LEU A 93 -6.39 -11.18 -3.38
N VAL A 94 -5.68 -12.20 -2.93
CA VAL A 94 -5.92 -12.88 -1.66
C VAL A 94 -4.79 -12.60 -0.68
N THR A 95 -5.12 -12.14 0.53
CA THR A 95 -4.11 -11.93 1.58
C THR A 95 -3.66 -13.24 2.18
N CYS A 96 -2.34 -13.50 2.15
CA CYS A 96 -1.67 -14.56 2.92
C CYS A 96 -0.93 -13.89 4.10
N TYR A 97 -1.62 -13.74 5.22
CA TYR A 97 -1.03 -13.13 6.41
C TYR A 97 -0.12 -14.13 7.15
N LEU A 98 1.12 -13.74 7.38
CA LEU A 98 2.15 -14.59 8.00
C LEU A 98 2.52 -14.12 9.42
N GLY A 99 1.66 -13.29 10.03
CA GLY A 99 1.91 -12.78 11.36
C GLY A 99 3.10 -11.80 11.40
N ARG A 100 3.87 -11.88 12.47
CA ARG A 100 5.00 -10.96 12.74
C ARG A 100 6.31 -11.66 12.41
N LEU A 101 6.84 -11.41 11.21
CA LEU A 101 8.09 -11.99 10.74
C LEU A 101 9.12 -10.91 10.43
N PRO A 102 10.42 -11.20 10.55
CA PRO A 102 11.47 -10.35 10.00
C PRO A 102 11.36 -10.26 8.47
N THR A 103 11.68 -9.09 7.90
CA THR A 103 11.63 -8.87 6.44
C THR A 103 12.31 -9.99 5.63
N PRO A 104 13.53 -10.49 5.98
CA PRO A 104 14.15 -11.56 5.20
C PRO A 104 13.34 -12.86 5.19
N ALA A 105 12.65 -13.19 6.28
CA ALA A 105 11.83 -14.40 6.37
C ALA A 105 10.60 -14.30 5.46
N LEU A 106 9.90 -13.14 5.47
CA LEU A 106 8.79 -12.88 4.56
C LEU A 106 9.24 -12.97 3.11
N THR A 107 10.33 -12.27 2.75
CA THR A 107 10.84 -12.23 1.37
C THR A 107 11.22 -13.64 0.90
N TYR A 108 11.94 -14.41 1.73
CA TYR A 108 12.31 -15.78 1.41
C TYR A 108 11.08 -16.68 1.19
N PHE A 109 10.09 -16.60 2.10
CA PHE A 109 8.86 -17.38 2.00
C PHE A 109 8.11 -17.08 0.70
N ALA A 110 7.93 -15.80 0.38
CA ALA A 110 7.19 -15.35 -0.80
C ALA A 110 7.91 -15.74 -2.11
N VAL A 111 9.22 -15.49 -2.21
CA VAL A 111 10.02 -15.83 -3.40
C VAL A 111 9.99 -17.33 -3.68
N LYS A 112 10.10 -18.18 -2.66
CA LYS A 112 10.00 -19.64 -2.81
C LYS A 112 8.66 -20.12 -3.37
N ARG A 113 7.61 -19.31 -3.25
CA ARG A 113 6.25 -19.58 -3.75
C ARG A 113 5.88 -18.80 -4.99
N HIS A 114 6.81 -18.00 -5.51
CA HIS A 114 6.56 -17.07 -6.62
C HIS A 114 5.39 -16.12 -6.33
N GLN A 115 5.31 -15.63 -5.09
CA GLN A 115 4.27 -14.71 -4.64
C GLN A 115 4.84 -13.31 -4.38
N ALA A 116 4.07 -12.28 -4.66
CA ALA A 116 4.38 -10.92 -4.21
C ALA A 116 4.30 -10.85 -2.69
N SER A 117 5.00 -9.89 -2.09
CA SER A 117 4.86 -9.66 -0.65
C SER A 117 4.95 -8.18 -0.27
N ILE A 118 4.26 -7.86 0.83
CA ILE A 118 4.23 -6.52 1.42
C ILE A 118 4.61 -6.66 2.89
N MET A 119 5.58 -5.86 3.32
CA MET A 119 6.04 -5.80 4.72
C MET A 119 5.78 -4.43 5.30
N VAL A 120 4.98 -4.35 6.34
CA VAL A 120 4.78 -3.10 7.11
C VAL A 120 5.80 -3.04 8.22
N THR A 121 6.78 -2.14 8.10
CA THR A 121 7.87 -2.04 9.09
C THR A 121 8.58 -0.70 9.04
N GLY A 122 8.82 -0.14 10.22
CA GLY A 122 9.72 0.98 10.39
C GLY A 122 11.21 0.58 10.46
N SER A 123 11.52 -0.74 10.49
CA SER A 123 12.91 -1.20 10.66
C SER A 123 13.59 -0.56 11.89
N HIS A 124 14.62 0.24 11.70
CA HIS A 124 15.41 0.92 12.76
C HIS A 124 15.10 2.42 12.91
N ILE A 125 14.11 2.94 12.17
CA ILE A 125 13.74 4.35 12.29
C ILE A 125 12.91 4.63 13.55
N PRO A 126 12.78 5.89 14.02
CA PRO A 126 12.00 6.26 15.20
C PRO A 126 10.55 5.75 15.15
N PHE A 127 9.90 5.66 16.31
CA PHE A 127 8.54 5.09 16.44
C PHE A 127 7.43 6.00 15.91
N ASP A 128 7.71 7.28 15.72
CA ASP A 128 6.83 8.25 15.04
C ASP A 128 6.78 8.07 13.52
N ARG A 129 7.56 7.12 12.99
CA ARG A 129 7.66 6.78 11.58
C ARG A 129 7.36 5.29 11.34
N ASN A 130 6.88 4.99 10.15
CA ASN A 130 6.74 3.62 9.69
C ASN A 130 7.05 3.55 8.18
N GLY A 131 6.95 2.35 7.62
CA GLY A 131 7.18 2.15 6.19
C GLY A 131 6.48 0.90 5.67
N ILE A 132 6.44 0.80 4.36
CA ILE A 132 5.91 -0.33 3.63
C ILE A 132 6.95 -0.74 2.61
N LYS A 133 7.41 -1.99 2.69
CA LYS A 133 8.32 -2.57 1.69
C LYS A 133 7.55 -3.45 0.75
N PHE A 134 7.86 -3.33 -0.52
CA PHE A 134 7.24 -4.08 -1.61
C PHE A 134 8.24 -5.06 -2.22
N ASN A 135 7.80 -6.29 -2.44
CA ASN A 135 8.59 -7.29 -3.14
C ASN A 135 7.76 -7.93 -4.26
N ARG A 136 8.38 -8.06 -5.42
CA ARG A 136 7.87 -8.81 -6.56
C ARG A 136 7.95 -10.32 -6.29
N PRO A 137 7.28 -11.16 -7.05
CA PRO A 137 7.42 -12.62 -6.93
C PRO A 137 8.86 -13.14 -7.05
N GLN A 138 9.76 -12.37 -7.68
CA GLN A 138 11.16 -12.73 -7.86
C GLN A 138 12.10 -12.14 -6.80
N GLY A 139 11.60 -11.26 -5.93
CA GLY A 139 12.38 -10.57 -4.89
C GLY A 139 12.09 -9.08 -4.80
N GLU A 140 13.01 -8.31 -4.27
CA GLU A 140 12.84 -6.87 -4.10
C GLU A 140 12.52 -6.15 -5.42
N ILE A 141 11.79 -5.03 -5.32
CA ILE A 141 11.58 -4.12 -6.45
C ILE A 141 12.93 -3.57 -6.93
N LEU A 142 13.03 -3.34 -8.22
CA LEU A 142 14.22 -2.74 -8.81
C LEU A 142 14.09 -1.22 -8.89
N LYS A 143 15.22 -0.53 -8.91
CA LYS A 143 15.22 0.93 -9.12
C LYS A 143 14.54 1.33 -10.46
N SER A 144 14.64 0.47 -11.48
CA SER A 144 13.94 0.66 -12.75
C SER A 144 12.42 0.53 -12.68
N ASP A 145 11.87 -0.09 -11.62
CA ASP A 145 10.43 -0.27 -11.45
C ASP A 145 9.77 0.97 -10.83
N GLU A 146 10.55 1.82 -10.14
CA GLU A 146 10.06 2.93 -9.34
C GLU A 146 9.13 3.88 -10.14
N SER A 147 9.55 4.33 -11.31
CA SER A 147 8.75 5.26 -12.12
C SER A 147 7.41 4.65 -12.57
N ALA A 148 7.40 3.36 -12.90
CA ALA A 148 6.19 2.66 -13.30
C ALA A 148 5.25 2.44 -12.09
N ILE A 149 5.80 2.08 -10.92
CA ILE A 149 5.02 1.96 -9.67
C ILE A 149 4.39 3.31 -9.33
N LEU A 150 5.16 4.40 -9.36
CA LEU A 150 4.64 5.75 -9.08
C LEU A 150 3.56 6.17 -10.07
N SER A 151 3.67 5.79 -11.35
CA SER A 151 2.63 6.04 -12.34
C SER A 151 1.33 5.31 -12.01
N SER A 152 1.40 4.04 -11.61
CA SER A 152 0.22 3.27 -11.17
C SER A 152 -0.38 3.84 -9.88
N VAL A 153 0.46 4.24 -8.92
CA VAL A 153 0.02 4.93 -7.70
C VAL A 153 -0.75 6.21 -8.01
N LEU A 154 -0.24 7.01 -8.97
CA LEU A 154 -0.91 8.24 -9.39
C LEU A 154 -2.29 7.96 -10.01
N GLN A 155 -2.41 6.92 -10.84
CA GLN A 155 -3.69 6.51 -11.43
C GLN A 155 -4.70 6.08 -10.35
N VAL A 156 -4.29 5.23 -9.40
CA VAL A 156 -5.15 4.83 -8.28
C VAL A 156 -5.54 6.05 -7.44
N ARG A 157 -4.60 6.95 -7.15
CA ARG A 157 -4.87 8.19 -6.42
C ARG A 157 -5.90 9.06 -7.14
N GLN A 158 -5.77 9.26 -8.44
CA GLN A 158 -6.74 10.03 -9.24
C GLN A 158 -8.15 9.45 -9.12
N ILE A 159 -8.29 8.13 -9.19
CA ILE A 159 -9.57 7.44 -9.05
C ILE A 159 -10.15 7.67 -7.65
N GLN A 160 -9.36 7.44 -6.60
CA GLN A 160 -9.84 7.58 -5.21
C GLN A 160 -10.18 9.04 -4.86
N TYR A 161 -9.40 9.99 -5.35
CA TYR A 161 -9.64 11.42 -5.09
C TYR A 161 -10.84 11.98 -5.84
N ALA A 162 -11.20 11.38 -6.97
CA ALA A 162 -12.38 11.76 -7.74
C ALA A 162 -13.69 11.18 -7.19
N MET A 163 -13.63 10.22 -6.26
CA MET A 163 -14.82 9.62 -5.67
C MET A 163 -15.57 10.62 -4.76
N GLY A 164 -16.88 10.70 -4.96
CA GLY A 164 -17.76 11.44 -4.06
C GLY A 164 -17.77 10.83 -2.64
N GLU A 165 -18.20 11.61 -1.66
CA GLU A 165 -18.23 11.19 -0.26
C GLU A 165 -19.00 9.88 -0.04
N ASP A 166 -20.17 9.74 -0.67
CA ASP A 166 -21.02 8.56 -0.57
C ASP A 166 -20.42 7.30 -1.22
N GLN A 167 -19.51 7.48 -2.17
CA GLN A 167 -18.86 6.39 -2.90
C GLN A 167 -17.52 5.99 -2.33
N SER A 168 -16.87 6.91 -1.60
CA SER A 168 -15.56 6.69 -1.01
C SER A 168 -15.65 5.77 0.20
N ILE A 169 -14.72 4.84 0.29
CA ILE A 169 -14.50 4.02 1.48
C ILE A 169 -13.73 4.77 2.58
N PHE A 170 -13.28 5.99 2.29
CA PHE A 170 -12.53 6.83 3.22
C PHE A 170 -13.36 8.01 3.68
N ASP A 171 -13.15 8.42 4.93
CA ASP A 171 -13.68 9.67 5.49
C ASP A 171 -12.90 10.90 4.96
N ASP A 172 -13.28 12.09 5.44
CA ASP A 172 -12.65 13.36 5.02
C ASP A 172 -11.18 13.50 5.44
N GLU A 173 -10.73 12.69 6.39
CA GLU A 173 -9.34 12.68 6.86
C GLU A 173 -8.50 11.60 6.18
N GLY A 174 -9.12 10.76 5.35
CA GLY A 174 -8.46 9.66 4.65
C GLY A 174 -8.32 8.39 5.49
N TRP A 175 -9.16 8.21 6.52
CA TRP A 175 -9.25 6.95 7.27
C TRP A 175 -10.36 6.08 6.68
N LEU A 176 -10.19 4.76 6.77
CA LEU A 176 -11.23 3.82 6.36
C LEU A 176 -12.49 4.04 7.22
N LYS A 177 -13.63 4.17 6.57
CA LYS A 177 -14.93 4.18 7.25
C LYS A 177 -15.14 2.84 7.98
N PRO A 178 -15.81 2.81 9.15
CA PRO A 178 -15.94 1.60 9.97
C PRO A 178 -16.41 0.37 9.20
N GLU A 179 -17.37 0.52 8.32
CA GLU A 179 -17.94 -0.53 7.48
C GLU A 179 -16.98 -1.03 6.38
N SER A 180 -15.92 -0.28 6.13
CA SER A 180 -14.93 -0.58 5.09
C SER A 180 -13.63 -1.18 5.64
N VAL A 181 -13.50 -1.24 6.97
CA VAL A 181 -12.31 -1.79 7.63
C VAL A 181 -12.32 -3.32 7.48
N PRO A 182 -11.32 -3.92 6.83
CA PRO A 182 -11.25 -5.38 6.70
C PRO A 182 -10.83 -6.03 8.02
N GLU A 183 -11.28 -7.25 8.25
CA GLU A 183 -10.68 -8.12 9.25
C GLU A 183 -9.28 -8.53 8.78
N LEU A 184 -8.33 -8.58 9.72
CA LEU A 184 -7.03 -9.19 9.44
C LEU A 184 -7.22 -10.72 9.44
N PRO A 185 -6.68 -11.44 8.46
CA PRO A 185 -6.68 -12.89 8.49
C PRO A 185 -5.93 -13.38 9.74
N ASP A 186 -6.43 -14.48 10.34
CA ASP A 186 -5.80 -15.16 11.49
C ASP A 186 -4.44 -15.79 11.10
#